data_3bff2aec560325b6bfc340664e4bb16c
#
_entry.id   3bff2aec560325b6bfc340664e4bb16c
#
_cell.length_a   1.000
_cell.length_b   1.000
_cell.length_c   1.000
_cell.angle_alpha   90.00
_cell.angle_beta   90.00
_cell.angle_gamma   90.00
#
_symmetry.space_group_name_H-M   'P 1'
#
loop_
_entity.id
_entity.type
_entity.pdbx_description
1 polymer ?
#
loop_
_entity_poly.entity_id
_entity_poly.type
_entity_poly.pdbx_seq_one_letter_code
_entity_poly.pdbx_strand_id
1 'polypeptide(L)'
;MAAATVATPILQPTAQAQLARKARNVVLVHGLFADGSSWSEVIARLQAAGMNATSVQNPLTTLDASVAATQRALDLQDGPTVLVGHSFSGMIVTQAGIDPKVVSLIYVAARAPDANEDYTALAKRFPTSPASAGIVWTADWGQLSEAAFLRDFAGDIPVAKARVLYSVQSPFQRELLSGKTTHAAWRTKPSWYAVSTEDRTINPDLERFMAKRMGATTIEVKASHLSLISQPAIIAGLILNAAGHA
;
A
#
# COMPACT_ATOMS: atom_id res chain seq x y z
N MET A 1 -41.09 33.97 25.61
CA MET A 1 -40.64 33.93 24.21
C MET A 1 -39.38 33.10 24.16
N ALA A 2 -39.43 31.87 23.63
CA ALA A 2 -38.28 31.03 23.52
C ALA A 2 -37.68 31.19 22.11
N ALA A 3 -36.41 31.59 22.03
CA ALA A 3 -35.70 31.72 20.77
C ALA A 3 -35.25 30.34 20.31
N ALA A 4 -35.73 29.89 19.17
CA ALA A 4 -35.28 28.65 18.53
C ALA A 4 -33.95 28.91 17.81
N THR A 5 -32.89 28.25 18.27
CA THR A 5 -31.59 28.26 17.61
C THR A 5 -31.65 27.32 16.41
N VAL A 6 -31.62 27.87 15.20
CA VAL A 6 -31.55 27.10 13.95
C VAL A 6 -30.06 26.67 13.76
N ALA A 7 -29.79 25.37 13.93
CA ALA A 7 -28.49 24.81 13.61
C ALA A 7 -28.33 24.71 12.08
N THR A 8 -27.37 25.42 11.54
CA THR A 8 -26.99 25.34 10.12
C THR A 8 -26.28 23.99 9.88
N PRO A 9 -26.72 23.17 8.89
CA PRO A 9 -26.04 21.92 8.60
C PRO A 9 -24.65 22.20 8.01
N ILE A 10 -23.62 21.66 8.64
CA ILE A 10 -22.25 21.63 8.10
C ILE A 10 -22.25 20.63 6.93
N LEU A 11 -22.28 21.16 5.70
CA LEU A 11 -22.11 20.37 4.50
C LEU A 11 -20.70 19.73 4.51
N GLN A 12 -20.64 18.41 4.68
CA GLN A 12 -19.38 17.68 4.47
C GLN A 12 -19.03 17.75 2.97
N PRO A 13 -17.78 18.08 2.62
CA PRO A 13 -17.36 18.09 1.22
C PRO A 13 -17.53 16.69 0.62
N THR A 14 -18.16 16.60 -0.53
CA THR A 14 -18.31 15.36 -1.28
C THR A 14 -16.92 14.83 -1.68
N ALA A 15 -16.77 13.51 -1.85
CA ALA A 15 -15.50 12.87 -2.30
C ALA A 15 -14.94 13.56 -3.57
N GLN A 16 -15.80 14.10 -4.43
CA GLN A 16 -15.46 14.87 -5.61
C GLN A 16 -14.80 16.23 -5.31
N ALA A 17 -15.16 16.88 -4.19
CA ALA A 17 -14.53 18.15 -3.77
C ALA A 17 -13.14 17.91 -3.13
N GLN A 18 -12.87 16.70 -2.67
CA GLN A 18 -11.57 16.31 -2.12
C GLN A 18 -10.53 16.03 -3.23
N LEU A 19 -10.96 15.62 -4.42
CA LEU A 19 -10.14 15.50 -5.65
C LEU A 19 -9.63 16.85 -6.18
N ALA A 20 -10.24 17.96 -5.77
CA ALA A 20 -9.83 19.32 -6.20
C ALA A 20 -8.55 19.83 -5.50
N ARG A 21 -8.00 19.11 -4.51
CA ARG A 21 -6.75 19.49 -3.85
C ARG A 21 -5.59 18.71 -4.46
N LYS A 22 -4.88 19.34 -5.39
CA LYS A 22 -3.64 18.80 -5.96
C LYS A 22 -2.65 18.49 -4.81
N ALA A 23 -2.29 17.22 -4.68
CA ALA A 23 -1.31 16.80 -3.67
C ALA A 23 0.10 17.04 -4.21
N ARG A 24 0.97 17.62 -3.37
CA ARG A 24 2.41 17.75 -3.68
C ARG A 24 3.25 16.69 -2.98
N ASN A 25 2.70 16.08 -1.94
CA ASN A 25 3.39 15.12 -1.10
C ASN A 25 2.91 13.69 -1.39
N VAL A 26 3.83 12.76 -1.33
CA VAL A 26 3.54 11.32 -1.36
C VAL A 26 4.35 10.60 -0.29
N VAL A 27 3.67 9.77 0.50
CA VAL A 27 4.27 8.87 1.47
C VAL A 27 4.12 7.45 0.97
N LEU A 28 5.25 6.75 0.80
CA LEU A 28 5.38 5.42 0.21
C LEU A 28 5.77 4.41 1.28
N VAL A 29 5.03 3.33 1.42
CA VAL A 29 5.26 2.31 2.45
C VAL A 29 5.52 0.95 1.79
N HIS A 30 6.69 0.36 2.06
CA HIS A 30 7.08 -0.95 1.55
C HIS A 30 6.40 -2.10 2.29
N GLY A 31 6.25 -3.25 1.64
CA GLY A 31 5.69 -4.48 2.20
C GLY A 31 6.70 -5.32 2.98
N LEU A 32 6.30 -6.58 3.27
CA LEU A 32 7.21 -7.60 3.79
C LEU A 32 8.27 -7.94 2.74
N PHE A 33 9.38 -8.52 3.17
CA PHE A 33 10.50 -8.97 2.30
C PHE A 33 11.17 -7.86 1.49
N ALA A 34 10.94 -6.60 1.84
CA ALA A 34 11.46 -5.43 1.15
C ALA A 34 11.89 -4.35 2.16
N ASP A 35 12.42 -3.27 1.65
CA ASP A 35 12.72 -2.05 2.39
C ASP A 35 12.28 -0.81 1.59
N GLY A 36 12.52 0.38 2.13
CA GLY A 36 12.11 1.63 1.50
C GLY A 36 12.78 1.89 0.15
N SER A 37 13.91 1.26 -0.14
CA SER A 37 14.62 1.42 -1.42
C SER A 37 13.88 0.75 -2.59
N SER A 38 12.93 -0.15 -2.31
CA SER A 38 12.08 -0.75 -3.34
C SER A 38 11.28 0.30 -4.14
N TRP A 39 11.08 1.49 -3.58
CA TRP A 39 10.41 2.62 -4.23
C TRP A 39 11.33 3.53 -5.05
N SER A 40 12.67 3.30 -5.06
CA SER A 40 13.65 4.24 -5.64
C SER A 40 13.32 4.68 -7.06
N GLU A 41 12.93 3.76 -7.95
CA GLU A 41 12.59 4.06 -9.34
C GLU A 41 11.28 4.86 -9.47
N VAL A 42 10.32 4.62 -8.60
CA VAL A 42 9.08 5.40 -8.52
C VAL A 42 9.36 6.78 -7.96
N ILE A 43 10.15 6.89 -6.88
CA ILE A 43 10.56 8.15 -6.26
C ILE A 43 11.21 9.08 -7.29
N ALA A 44 12.18 8.57 -8.06
CA ALA A 44 12.86 9.37 -9.07
C ALA A 44 11.88 10.00 -10.08
N ARG A 45 10.85 9.25 -10.51
CA ARG A 45 9.82 9.73 -11.44
C ARG A 45 8.87 10.74 -10.80
N LEU A 46 8.50 10.53 -9.55
CA LEU A 46 7.66 11.47 -8.81
C LEU A 46 8.38 12.79 -8.55
N GLN A 47 9.67 12.74 -8.20
CA GLN A 47 10.51 13.93 -8.03
C GLN A 47 10.70 14.68 -9.33
N ALA A 48 10.91 13.98 -10.45
CA ALA A 48 10.97 14.59 -11.78
C ALA A 48 9.65 15.29 -12.17
N ALA A 49 8.52 14.84 -11.63
CA ALA A 49 7.21 15.49 -11.79
C ALA A 49 6.92 16.58 -10.75
N GLY A 50 7.90 16.93 -9.90
CA GLY A 50 7.79 17.99 -8.89
C GLY A 50 7.09 17.59 -7.61
N MET A 51 6.94 16.29 -7.34
CA MET A 51 6.38 15.80 -6.08
C MET A 51 7.45 15.65 -4.98
N ASN A 52 7.07 15.93 -3.75
CA ASN A 52 7.85 15.61 -2.56
C ASN A 52 7.54 14.17 -2.13
N ALA A 53 8.50 13.25 -2.32
CA ALA A 53 8.33 11.82 -2.05
C ALA A 53 9.11 11.41 -0.80
N THR A 54 8.42 10.77 0.15
CA THR A 54 8.99 10.21 1.37
C THR A 54 8.75 8.71 1.42
N SER A 55 9.81 7.90 1.52
CA SER A 55 9.71 6.46 1.74
C SER A 55 9.88 6.13 3.22
N VAL A 56 8.89 5.44 3.77
CA VAL A 56 8.88 4.97 5.15
C VAL A 56 9.76 3.72 5.28
N GLN A 57 10.63 3.70 6.30
CA GLN A 57 11.29 2.47 6.72
C GLN A 57 10.38 1.77 7.73
N ASN A 58 9.64 0.79 7.23
CA ASN A 58 8.69 0.01 8.01
C ASN A 58 9.45 -0.95 8.94
N PRO A 59 9.22 -0.92 10.27
CA PRO A 59 10.00 -1.75 11.22
C PRO A 59 9.71 -3.25 11.13
N LEU A 60 8.61 -3.65 10.46
CA LEU A 60 8.20 -5.05 10.25
C LEU A 60 8.07 -5.88 11.55
N THR A 61 7.74 -5.24 12.67
CA THR A 61 7.52 -5.87 13.98
C THR A 61 6.02 -6.07 14.25
N THR A 62 5.28 -5.02 14.53
CA THR A 62 3.84 -5.04 14.75
C THR A 62 3.12 -4.12 13.76
N LEU A 63 1.81 -4.31 13.57
CA LEU A 63 1.01 -3.39 12.74
C LEU A 63 1.03 -1.98 13.34
N ASP A 64 0.89 -1.86 14.66
CA ASP A 64 0.90 -0.56 15.36
C ASP A 64 2.24 0.17 15.19
N ALA A 65 3.37 -0.53 15.30
CA ALA A 65 4.69 0.06 15.07
C ALA A 65 4.86 0.55 13.63
N SER A 66 4.32 -0.21 12.67
CA SER A 66 4.32 0.13 11.24
C SER A 66 3.43 1.35 10.94
N VAL A 67 2.25 1.40 11.55
CA VAL A 67 1.35 2.56 11.48
C VAL A 67 1.99 3.79 12.11
N ALA A 68 2.61 3.66 13.30
CA ALA A 68 3.30 4.76 13.96
C ALA A 68 4.48 5.29 13.14
N ALA A 69 5.24 4.43 12.45
CA ALA A 69 6.30 4.86 11.54
C ALA A 69 5.74 5.66 10.36
N THR A 70 4.62 5.22 9.80
CA THR A 70 3.92 5.92 8.70
C THR A 70 3.34 7.26 9.19
N GLN A 71 2.75 7.29 10.39
CA GLN A 71 2.21 8.51 10.97
C GLN A 71 3.31 9.58 11.14
N ARG A 72 4.49 9.21 11.67
CA ARG A 72 5.63 10.15 11.75
C ARG A 72 6.02 10.73 10.38
N ALA A 73 5.95 9.93 9.32
CA ALA A 73 6.21 10.43 7.97
C ALA A 73 5.11 11.39 7.48
N LEU A 74 3.84 11.11 7.81
CA LEU A 74 2.70 11.99 7.51
C LEU A 74 2.78 13.30 8.30
N ASP A 75 3.19 13.26 9.56
CA ASP A 75 3.33 14.46 10.41
C ASP A 75 4.32 15.47 9.83
N LEU A 76 5.38 14.99 9.16
CA LEU A 76 6.38 15.81 8.49
C LEU A 76 5.91 16.43 7.16
N GLN A 77 4.74 16.04 6.63
CA GLN A 77 4.24 16.60 5.38
C GLN A 77 3.58 17.98 5.61
N ASP A 78 3.83 18.91 4.71
CA ASP A 78 3.37 20.31 4.79
C ASP A 78 1.97 20.54 4.18
N GLY A 79 1.26 19.48 3.79
CA GLY A 79 -0.06 19.62 3.15
C GLY A 79 -0.65 18.35 2.59
N PRO A 80 -1.54 18.45 1.60
CA PRO A 80 -2.22 17.32 1.00
C PRO A 80 -1.25 16.25 0.53
N THR A 81 -1.48 15.00 0.94
CA THR A 81 -0.57 13.88 0.77
C THR A 81 -1.28 12.67 0.17
N VAL A 82 -0.65 12.03 -0.80
CA VAL A 82 -1.03 10.69 -1.29
C VAL A 82 -0.35 9.65 -0.41
N LEU A 83 -1.10 8.69 0.12
CA LEU A 83 -0.53 7.57 0.88
C LEU A 83 -0.56 6.30 0.03
N VAL A 84 0.60 5.69 -0.15
CA VAL A 84 0.82 4.54 -1.04
C VAL A 84 1.35 3.36 -0.25
N GLY A 85 0.74 2.19 -0.39
CA GLY A 85 1.23 0.95 0.21
C GLY A 85 1.41 -0.16 -0.81
N HIS A 86 2.52 -0.87 -0.67
CA HIS A 86 2.79 -2.10 -1.42
C HIS A 86 2.55 -3.32 -0.53
N SER A 87 1.88 -4.34 -1.07
CA SER A 87 1.76 -5.64 -0.42
C SER A 87 1.10 -5.57 0.97
N PHE A 88 1.75 -6.08 2.01
CA PHE A 88 1.31 -5.99 3.40
C PHE A 88 0.95 -4.56 3.81
N SER A 89 1.69 -3.56 3.33
CA SER A 89 1.49 -2.17 3.76
C SER A 89 0.17 -1.55 3.31
N GLY A 90 -0.58 -2.24 2.47
CA GLY A 90 -1.98 -1.89 2.27
C GLY A 90 -2.80 -1.91 3.56
N MET A 91 -2.46 -2.76 4.55
CA MET A 91 -3.07 -2.71 5.89
C MET A 91 -2.72 -1.41 6.61
N ILE A 92 -1.47 -0.95 6.46
CA ILE A 92 -1.01 0.32 7.03
C ILE A 92 -1.75 1.50 6.39
N VAL A 93 -1.86 1.50 5.05
CA VAL A 93 -2.64 2.51 4.29
C VAL A 93 -4.09 2.52 4.73
N THR A 94 -4.70 1.34 4.89
CA THR A 94 -6.07 1.16 5.36
C THR A 94 -6.28 1.75 6.76
N GLN A 95 -5.30 1.60 7.66
CA GLN A 95 -5.36 2.09 9.04
C GLN A 95 -4.99 3.58 9.15
N ALA A 96 -3.82 3.98 8.62
CA ALA A 96 -3.28 5.34 8.75
C ALA A 96 -3.94 6.35 7.80
N GLY A 97 -4.58 5.88 6.74
CA GLY A 97 -5.20 6.72 5.73
C GLY A 97 -6.35 7.60 6.20
N ILE A 98 -6.82 7.43 7.45
CA ILE A 98 -7.81 8.35 8.08
C ILE A 98 -7.21 9.71 8.40
N ASP A 99 -5.88 9.87 8.40
CA ASP A 99 -5.22 11.13 8.65
C ASP A 99 -5.78 12.25 7.75
N PRO A 100 -6.09 13.45 8.31
CA PRO A 100 -6.70 14.55 7.56
C PRO A 100 -5.82 15.10 6.43
N LYS A 101 -4.49 14.95 6.48
CA LYS A 101 -3.59 15.31 5.38
C LYS A 101 -3.68 14.37 4.19
N VAL A 102 -4.08 13.10 4.42
CA VAL A 102 -4.20 12.11 3.35
C VAL A 102 -5.45 12.39 2.53
N VAL A 103 -5.26 12.69 1.25
CA VAL A 103 -6.35 13.03 0.30
C VAL A 103 -6.70 11.88 -0.63
N SER A 104 -5.79 10.93 -0.83
CA SER A 104 -6.02 9.74 -1.65
C SER A 104 -5.15 8.56 -1.18
N LEU A 105 -5.64 7.35 -1.45
CA LEU A 105 -5.02 6.09 -1.06
C LEU A 105 -4.66 5.28 -2.30
N ILE A 106 -3.46 4.70 -2.30
CA ILE A 106 -3.02 3.83 -3.40
C ILE A 106 -2.54 2.50 -2.85
N TYR A 107 -3.02 1.44 -3.47
CA TYR A 107 -2.71 0.05 -3.17
C TYR A 107 -2.01 -0.56 -4.37
N VAL A 108 -0.77 -1.01 -4.20
CA VAL A 108 0.02 -1.64 -5.25
C VAL A 108 0.23 -3.10 -4.87
N ALA A 109 -0.40 -4.04 -5.58
CA ALA A 109 -0.39 -5.47 -5.25
C ALA A 109 -0.58 -5.69 -3.73
N ALA A 110 -1.61 -5.07 -3.13
CA ALA A 110 -1.62 -4.84 -1.70
C ALA A 110 -2.85 -5.39 -0.98
N ARG A 111 -2.71 -5.68 0.31
CA ARG A 111 -3.81 -6.03 1.20
C ARG A 111 -4.71 -4.81 1.43
N ALA A 112 -6.02 -5.00 1.35
CA ALA A 112 -6.99 -3.95 1.63
C ALA A 112 -8.17 -4.50 2.48
N PRO A 113 -7.92 -4.84 3.75
CA PRO A 113 -8.96 -5.36 4.64
C PRO A 113 -10.01 -4.30 4.96
N ASP A 114 -11.17 -4.77 5.39
CA ASP A 114 -12.14 -3.93 6.09
C ASP A 114 -11.76 -3.77 7.57
N ALA A 115 -12.41 -2.85 8.27
CA ALA A 115 -12.18 -2.67 9.70
C ALA A 115 -12.51 -3.98 10.47
N ASN A 116 -11.58 -4.42 11.31
CA ASN A 116 -11.65 -5.66 12.09
C ASN A 116 -11.72 -6.96 11.26
N GLU A 117 -11.56 -6.89 9.95
CA GLU A 117 -11.57 -8.06 9.08
C GLU A 117 -10.35 -8.96 9.35
N ASP A 118 -10.59 -10.26 9.38
CA ASP A 118 -9.52 -11.25 9.34
C ASP A 118 -9.05 -11.44 7.89
N TYR A 119 -7.95 -10.76 7.54
CA TYR A 119 -7.39 -10.87 6.19
C TYR A 119 -6.99 -12.31 5.83
N THR A 120 -6.53 -13.10 6.80
CA THR A 120 -6.14 -14.50 6.56
C THR A 120 -7.36 -15.34 6.19
N ALA A 121 -8.48 -15.13 6.87
CA ALA A 121 -9.75 -15.79 6.54
C ALA A 121 -10.28 -15.34 5.16
N LEU A 122 -10.15 -14.06 4.82
CA LEU A 122 -10.50 -13.54 3.49
C LEU A 122 -9.63 -14.21 2.42
N ALA A 123 -8.32 -14.24 2.60
CA ALA A 123 -7.38 -14.80 1.63
C ALA A 123 -7.61 -16.30 1.37
N LYS A 124 -8.04 -17.06 2.37
CA LYS A 124 -8.39 -18.49 2.23
C LYS A 124 -9.58 -18.76 1.28
N ARG A 125 -10.32 -17.76 0.89
CA ARG A 125 -11.42 -17.87 -0.09
C ARG A 125 -10.91 -17.93 -1.54
N PHE A 126 -9.61 -17.71 -1.74
CA PHE A 126 -8.93 -17.69 -3.03
C PHE A 126 -7.81 -18.74 -3.04
N PRO A 127 -7.34 -19.16 -4.23
CA PRO A 127 -6.21 -20.09 -4.32
C PRO A 127 -4.99 -19.57 -3.56
N THR A 128 -4.34 -20.45 -2.80
CA THR A 128 -3.16 -20.10 -1.98
C THR A 128 -2.00 -19.67 -2.88
N SER A 129 -1.43 -18.52 -2.60
CA SER A 129 -0.27 -18.00 -3.34
C SER A 129 1.00 -18.78 -3.01
N PRO A 130 1.80 -19.16 -4.03
CA PRO A 130 2.98 -20.01 -3.86
C PRO A 130 4.04 -19.46 -2.90
N ALA A 131 4.24 -18.14 -2.85
CA ALA A 131 5.25 -17.51 -2.00
C ALA A 131 5.10 -17.87 -0.51
N SER A 132 3.87 -18.12 -0.03
CA SER A 132 3.61 -18.46 1.37
C SER A 132 4.34 -19.73 1.83
N ALA A 133 4.48 -20.72 0.94
CA ALA A 133 5.21 -21.94 1.22
C ALA A 133 6.74 -21.76 1.26
N GLY A 134 7.23 -20.64 0.75
CA GLY A 134 8.65 -20.31 0.70
C GLY A 134 9.16 -19.50 1.89
N ILE A 135 8.31 -19.22 2.87
CA ILE A 135 8.72 -18.50 4.09
C ILE A 135 9.53 -19.42 4.99
N VAL A 136 10.75 -18.99 5.28
CA VAL A 136 11.66 -19.64 6.25
C VAL A 136 11.55 -18.89 7.58
N TRP A 137 11.41 -19.64 8.66
CA TRP A 137 11.24 -19.10 10.01
C TRP A 137 12.47 -19.36 10.87
N THR A 138 12.96 -18.32 11.54
CA THR A 138 13.95 -18.40 12.61
C THR A 138 13.31 -17.79 13.86
N ALA A 139 12.93 -18.63 14.80
CA ALA A 139 12.01 -18.27 15.90
C ALA A 139 10.73 -17.60 15.33
N ASP A 140 10.42 -16.36 15.70
CA ASP A 140 9.25 -15.63 15.22
C ASP A 140 9.55 -14.68 14.05
N TRP A 141 10.74 -14.76 13.46
CA TRP A 141 11.15 -13.97 12.32
C TRP A 141 11.05 -14.77 11.02
N GLY A 142 10.29 -14.25 10.06
CA GLY A 142 10.09 -14.85 8.76
C GLY A 142 10.79 -14.07 7.64
N GLN A 143 11.29 -14.81 6.66
CA GLN A 143 11.81 -14.26 5.40
C GLN A 143 11.57 -15.26 4.27
N LEU A 144 11.57 -14.81 3.02
CA LEU A 144 11.52 -15.74 1.89
C LEU A 144 12.88 -16.42 1.70
N SER A 145 12.87 -17.72 1.38
CA SER A 145 14.05 -18.39 0.82
C SER A 145 14.44 -17.75 -0.52
N GLU A 146 15.72 -17.84 -0.92
CA GLU A 146 16.16 -17.28 -2.21
C GLU A 146 15.33 -17.81 -3.38
N ALA A 147 15.09 -19.11 -3.42
CA ALA A 147 14.32 -19.75 -4.48
C ALA A 147 12.87 -19.19 -4.58
N ALA A 148 12.20 -19.01 -3.45
CA ALA A 148 10.85 -18.45 -3.44
C ALA A 148 10.86 -16.94 -3.76
N PHE A 149 11.85 -16.20 -3.27
CA PHE A 149 12.00 -14.78 -3.57
C PHE A 149 12.15 -14.55 -5.07
N LEU A 150 13.06 -15.27 -5.71
CA LEU A 150 13.33 -15.13 -7.16
C LEU A 150 12.16 -15.57 -8.02
N ARG A 151 11.48 -16.67 -7.65
CA ARG A 151 10.41 -17.24 -8.46
C ARG A 151 9.04 -16.59 -8.21
N ASP A 152 8.68 -16.34 -6.96
CA ASP A 152 7.31 -16.03 -6.56
C ASP A 152 7.11 -14.58 -6.12
N PHE A 153 8.17 -13.87 -5.73
CA PHE A 153 8.14 -12.47 -5.31
C PHE A 153 8.66 -11.53 -6.41
N ALA A 154 9.80 -11.88 -7.02
CA ALA A 154 10.51 -11.07 -8.02
C ALA A 154 10.56 -11.74 -9.41
N GLY A 155 9.52 -12.49 -9.80
CA GLY A 155 9.53 -13.38 -10.95
C GLY A 155 9.75 -12.73 -12.31
N ASP A 156 9.46 -11.44 -12.45
CA ASP A 156 9.70 -10.64 -13.67
C ASP A 156 10.91 -9.70 -13.57
N ILE A 157 11.68 -9.79 -12.48
CA ILE A 157 12.89 -9.01 -12.28
C ILE A 157 14.11 -9.78 -12.79
N PRO A 158 15.06 -9.16 -13.50
CA PRO A 158 16.30 -9.82 -13.89
C PRO A 158 17.01 -10.45 -12.68
N VAL A 159 17.44 -11.71 -12.79
CA VAL A 159 17.93 -12.53 -11.68
C VAL A 159 19.05 -11.85 -10.88
N ALA A 160 19.98 -11.16 -11.54
CA ALA A 160 21.05 -10.44 -10.85
C ALA A 160 20.50 -9.32 -9.93
N LYS A 161 19.50 -8.55 -10.39
CA LYS A 161 18.82 -7.52 -9.59
C LYS A 161 17.98 -8.16 -8.48
N ALA A 162 17.25 -9.23 -8.79
CA ALA A 162 16.43 -9.96 -7.82
C ALA A 162 17.26 -10.54 -6.67
N ARG A 163 18.49 -11.00 -6.91
CA ARG A 163 19.43 -11.45 -5.86
C ARG A 163 19.90 -10.31 -4.95
N VAL A 164 20.11 -9.10 -5.50
CA VAL A 164 20.42 -7.92 -4.68
C VAL A 164 19.23 -7.60 -3.78
N LEU A 165 18.02 -7.60 -4.35
CA LEU A 165 16.78 -7.36 -3.57
C LEU A 165 16.56 -8.44 -2.50
N TYR A 166 16.87 -9.71 -2.80
CA TYR A 166 16.85 -10.79 -1.81
C TYR A 166 17.81 -10.51 -0.63
N SER A 167 19.02 -10.00 -0.92
CA SER A 167 20.02 -9.74 0.11
C SER A 167 19.66 -8.58 1.05
N VAL A 168 18.78 -7.68 0.62
CA VAL A 168 18.31 -6.53 1.44
C VAL A 168 16.91 -6.76 2.03
N GLN A 169 16.32 -7.94 1.84
CA GLN A 169 15.03 -8.22 2.46
C GLN A 169 15.15 -8.19 3.99
N SER A 170 14.24 -7.44 4.63
CA SER A 170 14.17 -7.41 6.08
C SER A 170 13.30 -8.56 6.60
N PRO A 171 13.74 -9.30 7.64
CA PRO A 171 12.87 -10.24 8.33
C PRO A 171 11.66 -9.52 8.95
N PHE A 172 10.53 -10.22 9.04
CA PHE A 172 9.32 -9.68 9.63
C PHE A 172 8.84 -10.55 10.80
N GLN A 173 8.19 -9.94 11.78
CA GLN A 173 7.60 -10.65 12.92
C GLN A 173 6.32 -11.40 12.49
N ARG A 174 6.18 -12.64 12.95
CA ARG A 174 5.02 -13.53 12.69
C ARG A 174 3.68 -12.86 12.99
N GLU A 175 3.63 -12.02 14.03
CA GLU A 175 2.46 -11.28 14.46
C GLU A 175 1.82 -10.45 13.34
N LEU A 176 2.61 -9.92 12.40
CA LEU A 176 2.11 -9.15 11.26
C LEU A 176 1.16 -9.93 10.34
N LEU A 177 1.18 -11.26 10.37
CA LEU A 177 0.28 -12.08 9.55
C LEU A 177 -1.14 -12.14 10.09
N SER A 178 -1.34 -11.87 11.38
CA SER A 178 -2.63 -11.94 12.08
C SER A 178 -3.17 -10.58 12.54
N GLY A 179 -2.43 -9.50 12.32
CA GLY A 179 -2.85 -8.15 12.67
C GLY A 179 -4.17 -7.76 11.98
N LYS A 180 -5.01 -6.98 12.67
CA LYS A 180 -6.27 -6.46 12.13
C LYS A 180 -6.26 -4.93 12.18
N THR A 181 -6.80 -4.30 11.15
CA THR A 181 -7.03 -2.84 11.15
C THR A 181 -8.31 -2.53 11.91
N THR A 182 -8.33 -1.43 12.65
CA THR A 182 -9.55 -0.93 13.32
C THR A 182 -10.30 0.08 12.46
N HIS A 183 -9.65 0.60 11.43
CA HIS A 183 -10.22 1.51 10.44
C HIS A 183 -10.11 0.93 9.04
N ALA A 184 -10.98 1.39 8.15
CA ALA A 184 -10.95 1.13 6.71
C ALA A 184 -11.04 2.48 5.97
N ALA A 185 -9.91 3.19 5.87
CA ALA A 185 -9.85 4.54 5.29
C ALA A 185 -10.42 4.62 3.87
N TRP A 186 -10.32 3.54 3.09
CA TRP A 186 -10.86 3.42 1.74
C TRP A 186 -12.40 3.54 1.67
N ARG A 187 -13.11 3.42 2.80
CA ARG A 187 -14.56 3.64 2.85
C ARG A 187 -14.95 5.12 2.71
N THR A 188 -14.02 6.02 3.01
CA THR A 188 -14.29 7.47 3.06
C THR A 188 -13.35 8.28 2.18
N LYS A 189 -12.29 7.68 1.65
CA LYS A 189 -11.31 8.38 0.82
C LYS A 189 -11.21 7.78 -0.59
N PRO A 190 -10.98 8.61 -1.61
CA PRO A 190 -10.71 8.14 -2.96
C PRO A 190 -9.53 7.16 -2.97
N SER A 191 -9.69 6.05 -3.65
CA SER A 191 -8.72 4.96 -3.65
C SER A 191 -8.38 4.50 -5.07
N TRP A 192 -7.13 4.15 -5.28
CA TRP A 192 -6.60 3.57 -6.51
C TRP A 192 -5.96 2.22 -6.21
N TYR A 193 -5.99 1.32 -7.18
CA TYR A 193 -5.42 0.00 -7.03
C TYR A 193 -4.68 -0.43 -8.31
N ALA A 194 -3.43 -0.86 -8.17
CA ALA A 194 -2.68 -1.55 -9.21
C ALA A 194 -2.66 -3.05 -8.91
N VAL A 195 -3.38 -3.83 -9.70
CA VAL A 195 -3.41 -5.29 -9.66
C VAL A 195 -2.21 -5.83 -10.44
N SER A 196 -1.36 -6.64 -9.83
CA SER A 196 -0.26 -7.33 -10.50
C SER A 196 -0.76 -8.67 -11.06
N THR A 197 -0.91 -8.80 -12.39
CA THR A 197 -1.62 -9.94 -12.99
C THR A 197 -0.85 -11.26 -12.93
N GLU A 198 0.46 -11.22 -12.70
CA GLU A 198 1.34 -12.38 -12.55
C GLU A 198 1.84 -12.55 -11.11
N ASP A 199 1.11 -11.96 -10.14
CA ASP A 199 1.45 -12.02 -8.72
C ASP A 199 1.31 -13.45 -8.17
N ARG A 200 2.38 -13.93 -7.53
CA ARG A 200 2.46 -15.25 -6.89
C ARG A 200 2.63 -15.13 -5.35
N THR A 201 2.48 -13.90 -4.82
CA THR A 201 2.55 -13.57 -3.38
C THR A 201 1.18 -13.21 -2.82
N ILE A 202 0.40 -12.41 -3.55
CA ILE A 202 -1.04 -12.22 -3.32
C ILE A 202 -1.76 -12.72 -4.58
N ASN A 203 -2.82 -13.50 -4.41
CA ASN A 203 -3.58 -13.99 -5.56
C ASN A 203 -4.22 -12.81 -6.32
N PRO A 204 -4.03 -12.69 -7.66
CA PRO A 204 -4.59 -11.58 -8.44
C PRO A 204 -6.11 -11.45 -8.36
N ASP A 205 -6.84 -12.55 -8.19
CA ASP A 205 -8.31 -12.49 -8.04
C ASP A 205 -8.71 -11.96 -6.65
N LEU A 206 -7.89 -12.19 -5.63
CA LEU A 206 -8.06 -11.53 -4.33
C LEU A 206 -7.79 -10.02 -4.43
N GLU A 207 -6.77 -9.61 -5.17
CA GLU A 207 -6.49 -8.19 -5.44
C GLU A 207 -7.68 -7.53 -6.16
N ARG A 208 -8.20 -8.15 -7.23
CA ARG A 208 -9.39 -7.68 -7.96
C ARG A 208 -10.62 -7.59 -7.06
N PHE A 209 -10.82 -8.60 -6.20
CA PHE A 209 -11.92 -8.59 -5.25
C PHE A 209 -11.83 -7.39 -4.30
N MET A 210 -10.65 -7.14 -3.71
CA MET A 210 -10.45 -6.00 -2.80
C MET A 210 -10.61 -4.67 -3.52
N ALA A 211 -10.01 -4.51 -4.69
CA ALA A 211 -10.13 -3.31 -5.52
C ALA A 211 -11.59 -2.98 -5.86
N LYS A 212 -12.36 -3.99 -6.29
CA LYS A 212 -13.79 -3.87 -6.60
C LYS A 212 -14.61 -3.50 -5.36
N ARG A 213 -14.35 -4.16 -4.22
CA ARG A 213 -15.05 -3.89 -2.96
C ARG A 213 -14.85 -2.46 -2.49
N MET A 214 -13.65 -1.92 -2.66
CA MET A 214 -13.31 -0.54 -2.31
C MET A 214 -13.89 0.50 -3.28
N GLY A 215 -14.38 0.10 -4.45
CA GLY A 215 -14.72 1.01 -5.54
C GLY A 215 -13.50 1.79 -6.05
N ALA A 216 -12.32 1.17 -5.99
CA ALA A 216 -11.08 1.82 -6.38
C ALA A 216 -10.97 2.03 -7.89
N THR A 217 -10.37 3.16 -8.31
CA THR A 217 -9.89 3.31 -9.69
C THR A 217 -8.77 2.30 -9.91
N THR A 218 -9.03 1.29 -10.74
CA THR A 218 -8.16 0.11 -10.84
C THR A 218 -7.48 0.04 -12.18
N ILE A 219 -6.18 -0.29 -12.17
CA ILE A 219 -5.39 -0.69 -13.33
C ILE A 219 -4.88 -2.11 -13.15
N GLU A 220 -4.70 -2.84 -14.25
CA GLU A 220 -4.00 -4.13 -14.27
C GLU A 220 -2.61 -3.95 -14.86
N VAL A 221 -1.61 -4.48 -14.17
CA VAL A 221 -0.20 -4.38 -14.55
C VAL A 221 0.32 -5.79 -14.79
N LYS A 222 0.82 -6.03 -15.99
CA LYS A 222 1.49 -7.31 -16.30
C LYS A 222 2.86 -7.33 -15.62
N ALA A 223 2.89 -7.81 -14.39
CA ALA A 223 4.06 -7.87 -13.54
C ALA A 223 3.90 -8.94 -12.46
N SER A 224 5.03 -9.38 -11.89
CA SER A 224 5.05 -10.12 -10.63
C SER A 224 4.65 -9.22 -9.45
N HIS A 225 4.81 -9.68 -8.22
CA HIS A 225 4.48 -8.90 -7.02
C HIS A 225 5.21 -7.55 -6.94
N LEU A 226 6.41 -7.44 -7.51
CA LEU A 226 7.24 -6.22 -7.47
C LEU A 226 6.99 -5.26 -8.65
N SER A 227 5.73 -5.04 -9.02
CA SER A 227 5.35 -4.12 -10.11
C SER A 227 5.91 -2.70 -9.94
N LEU A 228 6.13 -2.24 -8.71
CA LEU A 228 6.78 -0.96 -8.41
C LEU A 228 8.25 -0.89 -8.88
N ILE A 229 8.90 -2.05 -9.06
CA ILE A 229 10.29 -2.18 -9.50
C ILE A 229 10.38 -2.53 -10.99
N SER A 230 9.50 -3.40 -11.49
CA SER A 230 9.53 -3.84 -12.89
C SER A 230 8.77 -2.90 -13.83
N GLN A 231 7.75 -2.20 -13.31
CA GLN A 231 6.89 -1.28 -14.07
C GLN A 231 6.77 0.11 -13.39
N PRO A 232 7.90 0.74 -12.97
CA PRO A 232 7.87 1.94 -12.13
C PRO A 232 7.19 3.13 -12.81
N ALA A 233 7.23 3.22 -14.15
CA ALA A 233 6.56 4.28 -14.88
C ALA A 233 5.03 4.19 -14.77
N ILE A 234 4.47 2.97 -14.82
CA ILE A 234 3.03 2.72 -14.69
C ILE A 234 2.57 3.08 -13.28
N ILE A 235 3.33 2.64 -12.27
CA ILE A 235 3.01 2.90 -10.86
C ILE A 235 3.15 4.41 -10.54
N ALA A 236 4.19 5.08 -11.03
CA ALA A 236 4.34 6.53 -10.87
C ALA A 236 3.18 7.29 -11.54
N GLY A 237 2.77 6.88 -12.74
CA GLY A 237 1.62 7.46 -13.45
C GLY A 237 0.32 7.33 -12.66
N LEU A 238 0.06 6.17 -12.04
CA LEU A 238 -1.10 5.97 -11.17
C LEU A 238 -1.07 6.92 -9.96
N ILE A 239 0.11 7.09 -9.33
CA ILE A 239 0.28 8.00 -8.20
C ILE A 239 0.05 9.45 -8.62
N LEU A 240 0.60 9.88 -9.76
CA LEU A 240 0.41 11.23 -10.30
C LEU A 240 -1.07 11.51 -10.62
N ASN A 241 -1.77 10.55 -11.20
CA ASN A 241 -3.22 10.64 -11.43
C ASN A 241 -3.97 10.84 -10.12
N ALA A 242 -3.71 10.02 -9.10
CA ALA A 242 -4.32 10.13 -7.78
C ALA A 242 -3.97 11.43 -7.05
N ALA A 243 -2.84 12.06 -7.37
CA ALA A 243 -2.42 13.34 -6.86
C ALA A 243 -3.01 14.55 -7.62
N GLY A 244 -3.76 14.32 -8.71
CA GLY A 244 -4.33 15.38 -9.55
C GLY A 244 -3.31 16.05 -10.47
N HIS A 245 -2.24 15.35 -10.86
CA HIS A 245 -1.19 15.81 -11.79
C HIS A 245 -1.33 15.21 -13.20
N ALA A 246 -2.43 14.53 -13.49
CA ALA A 246 -2.72 13.98 -14.82
C ALA A 246 -3.17 15.06 -15.80
#